data_d045daca120bd10cf9f389086bc5024f
#
_entry.id   d045daca120bd10cf9f389086bc5024f
#
_cell.length_a   1.000
_cell.length_b   1.000
_cell.length_c   1.000
_cell.angle_alpha   90.00
_cell.angle_beta   90.00
_cell.angle_gamma   90.00
#
_symmetry.space_group_name_H-M   'P 1'
#
loop_
_entity.id
_entity.type
_entity.pdbx_description
1 polymer ?
#
loop_
_entity_poly.entity_id
_entity_poly.type
_entity_poly.pdbx_seq_one_letter_code
_entity_poly.pdbx_strand_id
1 'polypeptide(L)'
;MSHPAPSAATSLSPGAILLIQLALALGGFAIGTGEFAIMGLMPNVAQDLGVSEPQVGHVISAYALGVVVGAPALALLGARLPRRILLLLLMACFALGNFASALAPTYEPLLIFRFIAGLPHGAYFGVAMLVAASMAPPHKRAKAVSRVLAGLTVAILIGNPLATWLGQFMSWRYAFALVGVIALSTIAMVAIFLPADPHEERSSPTGELRAFNRAPIWLALGMGAIGFAGMFCVFSYMAPTLLHVTQVGPGWIPMAMAVFGAGCIVGNSAGGWLFDRLRLRAVAWILAWSTLVLLVFPFAAHSLWSILPAIFALGTMIALGPALQTHLMDVASGAQTLAAASNHAAFNVANALGPWLGGLAISAGMNWTVTGYIGAATAIGGLVLFAWAWRVQRATH
;
A
#
# COMPACT_ATOMS: atom_id res chain seq x y z
N MET A 1 -7.28 -11.27 54.00
CA MET A 1 -7.46 -11.59 52.57
C MET A 1 -6.25 -11.01 51.83
N SER A 2 -5.28 -11.84 51.53
CA SER A 2 -4.06 -11.44 50.81
C SER A 2 -4.37 -11.33 49.32
N HIS A 3 -4.26 -10.13 48.74
CA HIS A 3 -4.27 -9.97 47.29
C HIS A 3 -3.11 -10.74 46.72
N PRO A 4 -3.33 -11.61 45.70
CA PRO A 4 -2.20 -12.21 44.99
C PRO A 4 -1.45 -11.09 44.27
N ALA A 5 -0.12 -11.08 44.44
CA ALA A 5 0.77 -10.18 43.72
C ALA A 5 0.57 -10.37 42.19
N PRO A 6 0.61 -9.29 41.39
CA PRO A 6 0.52 -9.41 39.94
C PRO A 6 1.69 -10.30 39.49
N SER A 7 1.35 -11.37 38.78
CA SER A 7 2.35 -12.26 38.16
C SER A 7 3.30 -11.41 37.33
N ALA A 8 4.62 -11.59 37.55
CA ALA A 8 5.66 -10.92 36.80
C ALA A 8 5.49 -11.27 35.31
N ALA A 9 4.81 -10.37 34.58
CA ALA A 9 4.88 -10.37 33.13
C ALA A 9 6.38 -10.27 32.79
N THR A 10 6.96 -11.29 32.21
CA THR A 10 8.35 -11.34 31.78
C THR A 10 8.57 -10.15 30.87
N SER A 11 9.19 -9.08 31.39
CA SER A 11 9.49 -7.88 30.63
C SER A 11 10.51 -8.27 29.55
N LEU A 12 10.05 -8.25 28.29
CA LEU A 12 10.92 -8.52 27.15
C LEU A 12 12.10 -7.54 27.18
N SER A 13 13.30 -8.05 26.91
CA SER A 13 14.47 -7.18 26.79
C SER A 13 14.31 -6.19 25.62
N PRO A 14 14.93 -5.00 25.68
CA PRO A 14 14.89 -4.05 24.56
C PRO A 14 15.33 -4.64 23.21
N GLY A 15 16.29 -5.57 23.24
CA GLY A 15 16.77 -6.30 22.07
C GLY A 15 15.68 -7.23 21.48
N ALA A 16 14.96 -7.96 22.35
CA ALA A 16 13.85 -8.82 21.90
C ALA A 16 12.72 -8.01 21.27
N ILE A 17 12.36 -6.86 21.86
CA ILE A 17 11.36 -5.95 21.28
C ILE A 17 11.81 -5.45 19.90
N LEU A 18 13.09 -5.09 19.74
CA LEU A 18 13.60 -4.66 18.46
C LEU A 18 13.54 -5.79 17.41
N LEU A 19 13.91 -7.01 17.77
CA LEU A 19 13.83 -8.18 16.86
C LEU A 19 12.39 -8.45 16.42
N ILE A 20 11.42 -8.34 17.32
CA ILE A 20 10.00 -8.47 16.97
C ILE A 20 9.58 -7.37 16.00
N GLN A 21 9.95 -6.11 16.25
CA GLN A 21 9.64 -5.00 15.35
C GLN A 21 10.28 -5.18 13.97
N LEU A 22 11.51 -5.70 13.91
CA LEU A 22 12.20 -6.04 12.65
C LEU A 22 11.49 -7.19 11.92
N ALA A 23 11.04 -8.23 12.64
CA ALA A 23 10.25 -9.31 12.06
C ALA A 23 8.94 -8.79 11.41
N LEU A 24 8.24 -7.90 12.12
CA LEU A 24 7.01 -7.27 11.60
C LEU A 24 7.31 -6.33 10.42
N ALA A 25 8.42 -5.60 10.45
CA ALA A 25 8.87 -4.76 9.34
C ALA A 25 9.26 -5.59 8.11
N LEU A 26 9.87 -6.77 8.31
CA LEU A 26 10.21 -7.71 7.23
C LEU A 26 8.95 -8.20 6.51
N GLY A 27 7.87 -8.48 7.23
CA GLY A 27 6.57 -8.79 6.63
C GLY A 27 6.00 -7.61 5.83
N GLY A 28 6.13 -6.39 6.35
CA GLY A 28 5.77 -5.17 5.60
C GLY A 28 6.62 -4.99 4.34
N PHE A 29 7.90 -5.33 4.40
CA PHE A 29 8.80 -5.34 3.24
C PHE A 29 8.39 -6.41 2.20
N ALA A 30 8.04 -7.63 2.64
CA ALA A 30 7.55 -8.68 1.77
C ALA A 30 6.26 -8.25 1.04
N ILE A 31 5.30 -7.68 1.79
CA ILE A 31 4.03 -7.22 1.26
C ILE A 31 4.22 -6.10 0.23
N GLY A 32 5.00 -5.06 0.56
CA GLY A 32 5.24 -3.95 -0.36
C GLY A 32 5.99 -4.37 -1.61
N THR A 33 6.97 -5.27 -1.49
CA THR A 33 7.68 -5.81 -2.66
C THR A 33 6.74 -6.64 -3.52
N GLY A 34 5.92 -7.53 -2.91
CA GLY A 34 4.96 -8.36 -3.63
C GLY A 34 3.84 -7.57 -4.32
N GLU A 35 3.43 -6.44 -3.74
CA GLU A 35 2.42 -5.56 -4.32
C GLU A 35 2.91 -4.85 -5.58
N PHE A 36 4.09 -4.24 -5.52
CA PHE A 36 4.54 -3.28 -6.53
C PHE A 36 5.53 -3.84 -7.56
N ALA A 37 6.20 -4.97 -7.28
CA ALA A 37 7.19 -5.55 -8.21
C ALA A 37 6.61 -5.84 -9.60
N ILE A 38 5.35 -6.27 -9.67
CA ILE A 38 4.67 -6.58 -10.94
C ILE A 38 4.58 -5.37 -11.87
N MET A 39 4.55 -4.14 -11.34
CA MET A 39 4.48 -2.91 -12.14
C MET A 39 5.77 -2.71 -12.94
N GLY A 40 6.93 -3.01 -12.34
CA GLY A 40 8.21 -3.01 -13.04
C GLY A 40 8.43 -4.19 -13.98
N LEU A 41 7.73 -5.29 -13.72
CA LEU A 41 7.82 -6.54 -14.48
C LEU A 41 6.69 -6.73 -15.51
N MET A 42 5.81 -5.74 -15.66
CA MET A 42 4.62 -5.81 -16.52
C MET A 42 4.97 -6.29 -17.95
N PRO A 43 5.98 -5.74 -18.65
CA PRO A 43 6.32 -6.20 -20.00
C PRO A 43 6.80 -7.67 -20.01
N ASN A 44 7.57 -8.08 -18.99
CA ASN A 44 8.08 -9.46 -18.88
C ASN A 44 6.94 -10.47 -18.66
N VAL A 45 5.96 -10.13 -17.80
CA VAL A 45 4.79 -10.96 -17.54
C VAL A 45 3.90 -11.04 -18.78
N ALA A 46 3.68 -9.91 -19.46
CA ALA A 46 2.87 -9.85 -20.68
C ALA A 46 3.46 -10.74 -21.78
N GLN A 47 4.76 -10.62 -22.01
CA GLN A 47 5.48 -11.41 -23.02
C GLN A 47 5.46 -12.91 -22.70
N ASP A 48 5.74 -13.31 -21.46
CA ASP A 48 5.84 -14.72 -21.06
C ASP A 48 4.49 -15.43 -21.09
N LEU A 49 3.40 -14.74 -20.72
CA LEU A 49 2.05 -15.31 -20.73
C LEU A 49 1.29 -15.09 -22.04
N GLY A 50 1.87 -14.37 -23.02
CA GLY A 50 1.24 -14.10 -24.31
C GLY A 50 -0.02 -13.21 -24.19
N VAL A 51 -0.02 -12.26 -23.24
CA VAL A 51 -1.12 -11.32 -22.99
C VAL A 51 -0.66 -9.88 -23.19
N SER A 52 -1.62 -8.94 -23.27
CA SER A 52 -1.31 -7.51 -23.35
C SER A 52 -0.92 -6.93 -21.98
N GLU A 53 -0.13 -5.84 -21.96
CA GLU A 53 0.18 -5.12 -20.70
C GLU A 53 -1.07 -4.63 -19.95
N PRO A 54 -2.14 -4.15 -20.63
CA PRO A 54 -3.41 -3.87 -19.95
C PRO A 54 -4.01 -5.07 -19.20
N GLN A 55 -3.90 -6.28 -19.75
CA GLN A 55 -4.33 -7.49 -19.05
C GLN A 55 -3.47 -7.75 -17.80
N VAL A 56 -2.16 -7.50 -17.84
CA VAL A 56 -1.33 -7.53 -16.64
C VAL A 56 -1.75 -6.44 -15.64
N GLY A 57 -2.23 -5.29 -16.11
CA GLY A 57 -2.87 -4.27 -15.27
C GLY A 57 -4.05 -4.80 -14.45
N HIS A 58 -4.87 -5.70 -15.00
CA HIS A 58 -5.93 -6.37 -14.24
C HIS A 58 -5.39 -7.27 -13.13
N VAL A 59 -4.19 -7.84 -13.29
CA VAL A 59 -3.53 -8.65 -12.25
C VAL A 59 -3.13 -7.79 -11.05
N ILE A 60 -2.71 -6.53 -11.30
CA ILE A 60 -2.46 -5.53 -10.26
C ILE A 60 -3.76 -5.20 -9.55
N SER A 61 -4.83 -4.91 -10.30
CA SER A 61 -6.16 -4.60 -9.78
C SER A 61 -6.73 -5.77 -8.95
N ALA A 62 -6.51 -7.01 -9.37
CA ALA A 62 -6.96 -8.20 -8.63
C ALA A 62 -6.32 -8.28 -7.23
N TYR A 63 -5.02 -8.03 -7.12
CA TYR A 63 -4.34 -7.98 -5.83
C TYR A 63 -4.94 -6.88 -4.93
N ALA A 64 -5.09 -5.68 -5.45
CA ALA A 64 -5.64 -4.56 -4.72
C ALA A 64 -7.09 -4.80 -4.27
N LEU A 65 -7.93 -5.43 -5.11
CA LEU A 65 -9.27 -5.88 -4.73
C LEU A 65 -9.22 -6.93 -3.63
N GLY A 66 -8.24 -7.85 -3.68
CA GLY A 66 -7.98 -8.79 -2.59
C GLY A 66 -7.73 -8.06 -1.27
N VAL A 67 -6.95 -6.97 -1.27
CA VAL A 67 -6.71 -6.16 -0.07
C VAL A 67 -8.00 -5.50 0.43
N VAL A 68 -8.80 -4.91 -0.48
CA VAL A 68 -10.06 -4.24 -0.13
C VAL A 68 -11.05 -5.20 0.53
N VAL A 69 -11.17 -6.41 0.00
CA VAL A 69 -12.06 -7.45 0.55
C VAL A 69 -11.47 -8.09 1.80
N GLY A 70 -10.17 -8.40 1.75
CA GLY A 70 -9.48 -9.16 2.78
C GLY A 70 -9.28 -8.38 4.08
N ALA A 71 -9.00 -7.08 4.01
CA ALA A 71 -8.72 -6.29 5.19
C ALA A 71 -9.88 -6.32 6.22
N PRO A 72 -11.13 -5.98 5.87
CA PRO A 72 -12.24 -6.07 6.82
C PRO A 72 -12.62 -7.52 7.13
N ALA A 73 -12.64 -8.42 6.13
CA ALA A 73 -13.05 -9.80 6.33
C ALA A 73 -12.12 -10.55 7.29
N LEU A 74 -10.81 -10.47 7.07
CA LEU A 74 -9.83 -11.16 7.91
C LEU A 74 -9.63 -10.48 9.27
N ALA A 75 -9.83 -9.17 9.37
CA ALA A 75 -9.89 -8.49 10.66
C ALA A 75 -11.05 -8.99 11.53
N LEU A 76 -12.25 -9.16 10.94
CA LEU A 76 -13.42 -9.69 11.64
C LEU A 76 -13.26 -11.17 11.99
N LEU A 77 -12.87 -12.00 11.03
CA LEU A 77 -12.69 -13.46 11.25
C LEU A 77 -11.55 -13.75 12.23
N GLY A 78 -10.48 -12.94 12.16
CA GLY A 78 -9.31 -13.07 13.02
C GLY A 78 -9.45 -12.44 14.41
N ALA A 79 -10.51 -11.67 14.67
CA ALA A 79 -10.68 -10.91 15.94
C ALA A 79 -10.69 -11.80 17.20
N ARG A 80 -11.01 -13.10 17.05
CA ARG A 80 -11.01 -14.08 18.14
C ARG A 80 -9.70 -14.84 18.28
N LEU A 81 -8.79 -14.73 17.32
CA LEU A 81 -7.51 -15.42 17.35
C LEU A 81 -6.47 -14.59 18.11
N PRO A 82 -5.53 -15.23 18.83
CA PRO A 82 -4.35 -14.56 19.35
C PRO A 82 -3.58 -13.88 18.21
N ARG A 83 -3.10 -12.64 18.42
CA ARG A 83 -2.43 -11.83 17.38
C ARG A 83 -1.25 -12.55 16.75
N ARG A 84 -0.48 -13.31 17.56
CA ARG A 84 0.62 -14.13 17.06
C ARG A 84 0.15 -15.16 16.03
N ILE A 85 -0.89 -15.93 16.34
CA ILE A 85 -1.44 -16.95 15.44
C ILE A 85 -2.00 -16.28 14.19
N LEU A 86 -2.71 -15.17 14.34
CA LEU A 86 -3.26 -14.41 13.22
C LEU A 86 -2.15 -13.92 12.28
N LEU A 87 -1.07 -13.33 12.79
CA LEU A 87 0.07 -12.91 11.98
C LEU A 87 0.70 -14.07 11.20
N LEU A 88 0.87 -15.24 11.86
CA LEU A 88 1.44 -16.43 11.21
C LEU A 88 0.53 -16.93 10.08
N LEU A 89 -0.79 -16.98 10.29
CA LEU A 89 -1.76 -17.40 9.29
C LEU A 89 -1.84 -16.41 8.11
N LEU A 90 -1.83 -15.11 8.39
CA LEU A 90 -1.84 -14.07 7.36
C LEU A 90 -0.58 -14.15 6.49
N MET A 91 0.59 -14.31 7.10
CA MET A 91 1.85 -14.45 6.35
C MET A 91 1.95 -15.79 5.62
N ALA A 92 1.39 -16.87 6.15
CA ALA A 92 1.30 -18.16 5.45
C ALA A 92 0.41 -18.04 4.20
N CYS A 93 -0.77 -17.41 4.31
CA CYS A 93 -1.64 -17.13 3.17
C CYS A 93 -0.92 -16.26 2.12
N PHE A 94 -0.18 -15.22 2.56
CA PHE A 94 0.59 -14.35 1.69
C PHE A 94 1.72 -15.11 0.98
N ALA A 95 2.48 -15.94 1.70
CA ALA A 95 3.55 -16.77 1.12
C ALA A 95 3.00 -17.74 0.07
N LEU A 96 1.93 -18.46 0.41
CA LEU A 96 1.27 -19.41 -0.51
C LEU A 96 0.76 -18.71 -1.76
N GLY A 97 0.11 -17.54 -1.63
CA GLY A 97 -0.37 -16.75 -2.76
C GLY A 97 0.77 -16.28 -3.68
N ASN A 98 1.94 -15.91 -3.12
CA ASN A 98 3.09 -15.50 -3.92
C ASN A 98 3.80 -16.70 -4.58
N PHE A 99 3.96 -17.84 -3.90
CA PHE A 99 4.47 -19.06 -4.54
C PHE A 99 3.53 -19.57 -5.63
N ALA A 100 2.22 -19.55 -5.39
CA ALA A 100 1.23 -19.90 -6.41
C ALA A 100 1.33 -18.94 -7.63
N SER A 101 1.50 -17.63 -7.38
CA SER A 101 1.72 -16.64 -8.44
C SER A 101 2.99 -16.93 -9.23
N ALA A 102 4.10 -17.33 -8.57
CA ALA A 102 5.34 -17.73 -9.22
C ALA A 102 5.18 -18.98 -10.11
N LEU A 103 4.30 -19.89 -9.73
CA LEU A 103 4.03 -21.14 -10.44
C LEU A 103 2.86 -21.05 -11.42
N ALA A 104 2.22 -19.88 -11.56
CA ALA A 104 1.07 -19.71 -12.44
C ALA A 104 1.42 -20.03 -13.90
N PRO A 105 0.74 -21.02 -14.53
CA PRO A 105 1.06 -21.43 -15.91
C PRO A 105 0.46 -20.48 -16.95
N THR A 106 -0.67 -19.83 -16.63
CA THR A 106 -1.41 -18.94 -17.53
C THR A 106 -1.90 -17.69 -16.78
N TYR A 107 -2.54 -16.81 -17.51
CA TYR A 107 -3.05 -15.52 -17.00
C TYR A 107 -4.13 -15.69 -15.92
N GLU A 108 -5.12 -16.56 -16.13
CA GLU A 108 -6.28 -16.69 -15.21
C GLU A 108 -5.87 -17.21 -13.83
N PRO A 109 -5.05 -18.27 -13.67
CA PRO A 109 -4.49 -18.65 -12.39
C PRO A 109 -3.69 -17.54 -11.72
N LEU A 110 -2.88 -16.78 -12.49
CA LEU A 110 -2.12 -15.66 -11.95
C LEU A 110 -3.05 -14.61 -11.34
N LEU A 111 -4.14 -14.26 -12.02
CA LEU A 111 -5.12 -13.29 -11.55
C LEU A 111 -5.76 -13.74 -10.23
N ILE A 112 -6.16 -15.02 -10.13
CA ILE A 112 -6.75 -15.61 -8.91
C ILE A 112 -5.72 -15.61 -7.77
N PHE A 113 -4.50 -16.06 -8.03
CA PHE A 113 -3.46 -16.16 -7.00
C PHE A 113 -3.03 -14.77 -6.50
N ARG A 114 -3.03 -13.76 -7.35
CA ARG A 114 -2.78 -12.39 -6.94
C ARG A 114 -3.90 -11.85 -6.05
N PHE A 115 -5.18 -12.12 -6.37
CA PHE A 115 -6.29 -11.77 -5.49
C PHE A 115 -6.13 -12.42 -4.11
N ILE A 116 -5.81 -13.72 -4.06
CA ILE A 116 -5.58 -14.46 -2.80
C ILE A 116 -4.40 -13.86 -2.02
N ALA A 117 -3.29 -13.54 -2.71
CA ALA A 117 -2.12 -12.92 -2.08
C ALA A 117 -2.44 -11.53 -1.50
N GLY A 118 -3.40 -10.80 -2.07
CA GLY A 118 -3.85 -9.51 -1.56
C GLY A 118 -4.67 -9.60 -0.27
N LEU A 119 -5.42 -10.68 -0.05
CA LEU A 119 -6.34 -10.82 1.09
C LEU A 119 -5.69 -10.51 2.46
N PRO A 120 -4.51 -11.05 2.81
CA PRO A 120 -3.91 -10.85 4.13
C PRO A 120 -3.28 -9.48 4.35
N HIS A 121 -3.00 -8.71 3.30
CA HIS A 121 -2.21 -7.49 3.34
C HIS A 121 -2.69 -6.48 4.40
N GLY A 122 -3.93 -6.01 4.30
CA GLY A 122 -4.45 -4.97 5.19
C GLY A 122 -4.61 -5.45 6.63
N ALA A 123 -5.05 -6.69 6.82
CA ALA A 123 -5.17 -7.31 8.14
C ALA A 123 -3.79 -7.48 8.81
N TYR A 124 -2.76 -7.86 8.03
CA TYR A 124 -1.39 -7.97 8.54
C TYR A 124 -0.89 -6.65 9.12
N PHE A 125 -0.98 -5.54 8.37
CA PHE A 125 -0.54 -4.24 8.86
C PHE A 125 -1.32 -3.81 10.11
N GLY A 126 -2.64 -4.02 10.13
CA GLY A 126 -3.46 -3.70 11.30
C GLY A 126 -2.97 -4.42 12.55
N VAL A 127 -2.78 -5.74 12.47
CA VAL A 127 -2.33 -6.56 13.62
C VAL A 127 -0.87 -6.27 13.98
N ALA A 128 0.02 -6.14 12.98
CA ALA A 128 1.44 -5.86 13.21
C ALA A 128 1.68 -4.52 13.92
N MET A 129 0.94 -3.47 13.53
CA MET A 129 1.00 -2.16 14.18
C MET A 129 0.49 -2.22 15.63
N LEU A 130 -0.61 -2.96 15.90
CA LEU A 130 -1.12 -3.17 17.26
C LEU A 130 -0.13 -3.90 18.14
N VAL A 131 0.48 -4.97 17.63
CA VAL A 131 1.54 -5.73 18.35
C VAL A 131 2.74 -4.83 18.65
N ALA A 132 3.22 -4.09 17.68
CA ALA A 132 4.36 -3.18 17.88
C ALA A 132 4.05 -2.08 18.92
N ALA A 133 2.84 -1.51 18.87
CA ALA A 133 2.40 -0.47 19.80
C ALA A 133 2.21 -1.01 21.22
N SER A 134 1.69 -2.23 21.41
CA SER A 134 1.45 -2.83 22.73
C SER A 134 2.74 -3.11 23.49
N MET A 135 3.84 -3.37 22.80
CA MET A 135 5.17 -3.61 23.40
C MET A 135 5.96 -2.33 23.68
N ALA A 136 5.45 -1.17 23.30
CA ALA A 136 6.14 0.11 23.47
C ALA A 136 5.50 0.95 24.59
N PRO A 137 6.30 1.68 25.40
CA PRO A 137 5.76 2.68 26.35
C PRO A 137 4.86 3.69 25.62
N PRO A 138 3.84 4.28 26.29
CA PRO A 138 2.87 5.17 25.65
C PRO A 138 3.48 6.27 24.77
N HIS A 139 4.56 6.90 25.24
CA HIS A 139 5.26 7.97 24.51
C HIS A 139 6.13 7.49 23.34
N LYS A 140 6.29 6.17 23.13
CA LYS A 140 7.08 5.56 22.03
C LYS A 140 6.24 4.71 21.07
N ARG A 141 4.91 4.60 21.28
CA ARG A 141 4.03 3.77 20.44
C ARG A 141 4.06 4.18 18.96
N ALA A 142 3.99 5.49 18.68
CA ALA A 142 4.09 6.00 17.30
C ALA A 142 5.41 5.58 16.64
N LYS A 143 6.53 5.64 17.36
CA LYS A 143 7.84 5.20 16.86
C LYS A 143 7.86 3.70 16.56
N ALA A 144 7.21 2.87 17.37
CA ALA A 144 7.12 1.43 17.16
C ALA A 144 6.31 1.11 15.91
N VAL A 145 5.16 1.77 15.72
CA VAL A 145 4.33 1.66 14.50
C VAL A 145 5.11 2.10 13.26
N SER A 146 5.81 3.23 13.32
CA SER A 146 6.62 3.73 12.20
C SER A 146 7.71 2.75 11.77
N ARG A 147 8.29 1.96 12.70
CA ARG A 147 9.27 0.93 12.36
C ARG A 147 8.66 -0.21 11.54
N VAL A 148 7.43 -0.61 11.84
CA VAL A 148 6.71 -1.61 11.04
C VAL A 148 6.45 -1.07 9.63
N LEU A 149 5.96 0.16 9.53
CA LEU A 149 5.68 0.82 8.25
C LEU A 149 6.96 1.13 7.45
N ALA A 150 8.11 1.24 8.10
CA ALA A 150 9.39 1.40 7.42
C ALA A 150 9.69 0.22 6.49
N GLY A 151 9.20 -0.99 6.81
CA GLY A 151 9.30 -2.15 5.90
C GLY A 151 8.70 -1.86 4.53
N LEU A 152 7.50 -1.27 4.48
CA LEU A 152 6.85 -0.87 3.22
C LEU A 152 7.66 0.20 2.47
N THR A 153 8.18 1.18 3.19
CA THR A 153 9.01 2.25 2.60
C THR A 153 10.29 1.69 1.97
N VAL A 154 10.96 0.77 2.67
CA VAL A 154 12.17 0.09 2.16
C VAL A 154 11.82 -0.81 0.96
N ALA A 155 10.65 -1.45 0.96
CA ALA A 155 10.17 -2.23 -0.18
C ALA A 155 10.03 -1.36 -1.44
N ILE A 156 9.44 -0.19 -1.32
CA ILE A 156 9.25 0.71 -2.47
C ILE A 156 10.61 1.19 -3.01
N LEU A 157 11.55 1.56 -2.13
CA LEU A 157 12.83 2.13 -2.52
C LEU A 157 13.84 1.08 -3.01
N ILE A 158 13.88 -0.10 -2.38
CA ILE A 158 14.91 -1.13 -2.61
C ILE A 158 14.27 -2.42 -3.12
N GLY A 159 13.21 -2.89 -2.49
CA GLY A 159 12.58 -4.17 -2.78
C GLY A 159 12.06 -4.25 -4.21
N ASN A 160 11.35 -3.23 -4.66
CA ASN A 160 10.78 -3.19 -6.02
C ASN A 160 11.85 -3.08 -7.11
N PRO A 161 12.85 -2.18 -7.03
CA PRO A 161 13.93 -2.15 -8.01
C PRO A 161 14.70 -3.48 -8.07
N LEU A 162 14.98 -4.09 -6.91
CA LEU A 162 15.69 -5.37 -6.83
C LEU A 162 14.87 -6.52 -7.42
N ALA A 163 13.58 -6.60 -7.10
CA ALA A 163 12.67 -7.61 -7.63
C ALA A 163 12.48 -7.43 -9.15
N THR A 164 12.40 -6.19 -9.63
CA THR A 164 12.31 -5.87 -11.06
C THR A 164 13.59 -6.30 -11.78
N TRP A 165 14.76 -5.94 -11.24
CA TRP A 165 16.05 -6.35 -11.80
C TRP A 165 16.19 -7.87 -11.85
N LEU A 166 15.89 -8.56 -10.74
CA LEU A 166 15.95 -10.03 -10.67
C LEU A 166 15.01 -10.68 -11.69
N GLY A 167 13.78 -10.17 -11.79
CA GLY A 167 12.78 -10.70 -12.70
C GLY A 167 13.10 -10.45 -14.17
N GLN A 168 13.79 -9.35 -14.50
CA GLN A 168 14.30 -9.08 -15.85
C GLN A 168 15.49 -9.97 -16.19
N PHE A 169 16.40 -10.20 -15.24
CA PHE A 169 17.63 -10.96 -15.46
C PHE A 169 17.39 -12.48 -15.55
N MET A 170 16.43 -13.00 -14.76
CA MET A 170 16.13 -14.43 -14.71
C MET A 170 14.73 -14.73 -15.27
N SER A 171 13.70 -14.49 -14.47
CA SER A 171 12.29 -14.58 -14.79
C SER A 171 11.48 -13.82 -13.72
N TRP A 172 10.38 -13.19 -14.11
CA TRP A 172 9.44 -12.54 -13.20
C TRP A 172 8.93 -13.47 -12.09
N ARG A 173 8.90 -14.78 -12.35
CA ARG A 173 8.51 -15.81 -11.38
C ARG A 173 9.40 -15.83 -10.14
N TYR A 174 10.71 -15.59 -10.32
CA TYR A 174 11.65 -15.54 -9.19
C TYR A 174 11.41 -14.34 -8.28
N ALA A 175 10.90 -13.23 -8.79
CA ALA A 175 10.52 -12.10 -7.95
C ALA A 175 9.40 -12.50 -6.97
N PHE A 176 8.35 -13.18 -7.42
CA PHE A 176 7.29 -13.67 -6.54
C PHE A 176 7.76 -14.80 -5.62
N ALA A 177 8.60 -15.71 -6.09
CA ALA A 177 9.20 -16.75 -5.25
C ALA A 177 10.05 -16.13 -4.12
N LEU A 178 10.86 -15.11 -4.43
CA LEU A 178 11.64 -14.36 -3.43
C LEU A 178 10.74 -13.71 -2.37
N VAL A 179 9.65 -13.08 -2.79
CA VAL A 179 8.66 -12.53 -1.86
C VAL A 179 8.08 -13.61 -0.96
N GLY A 180 7.77 -14.79 -1.51
CA GLY A 180 7.33 -15.94 -0.74
C GLY A 180 8.36 -16.40 0.29
N VAL A 181 9.65 -16.44 -0.06
CA VAL A 181 10.75 -16.78 0.85
C VAL A 181 10.90 -15.74 1.97
N ILE A 182 10.79 -14.45 1.65
CA ILE A 182 10.83 -13.38 2.67
C ILE A 182 9.64 -13.50 3.62
N ALA A 183 8.45 -13.86 3.12
CA ALA A 183 7.27 -14.11 3.93
C ALA A 183 7.47 -15.32 4.87
N LEU A 184 8.08 -16.42 4.41
CA LEU A 184 8.46 -17.55 5.26
C LEU A 184 9.49 -17.15 6.33
N SER A 185 10.45 -16.30 5.98
CA SER A 185 11.41 -15.75 6.95
C SER A 185 10.70 -14.92 8.01
N THR A 186 9.69 -14.13 7.63
CA THR A 186 8.83 -13.40 8.58
C THR A 186 8.08 -14.36 9.50
N ILE A 187 7.50 -15.43 8.96
CA ILE A 187 6.82 -16.47 9.78
C ILE A 187 7.79 -17.04 10.80
N ALA A 188 8.99 -17.44 10.38
CA ALA A 188 10.02 -18.00 11.27
C ALA A 188 10.40 -17.01 12.38
N MET A 189 10.66 -15.75 12.04
CA MET A 189 11.01 -14.72 13.03
C MET A 189 9.85 -14.44 14.00
N VAL A 190 8.62 -14.32 13.51
CA VAL A 190 7.44 -14.11 14.37
C VAL A 190 7.21 -15.33 15.27
N ALA A 191 7.39 -16.55 14.76
CA ALA A 191 7.24 -17.78 15.54
C ALA A 191 8.32 -17.91 16.65
N ILE A 192 9.53 -17.45 16.38
CA ILE A 192 10.64 -17.53 17.34
C ILE A 192 10.57 -16.41 18.37
N PHE A 193 10.39 -15.17 17.94
CA PHE A 193 10.59 -13.99 18.79
C PHE A 193 9.32 -13.45 19.42
N LEU A 194 8.13 -13.56 18.77
CA LEU A 194 6.89 -13.02 19.33
C LEU A 194 6.29 -14.02 20.33
N PRO A 195 6.22 -13.71 21.63
CA PRO A 195 5.62 -14.59 22.63
C PRO A 195 4.10 -14.71 22.40
N ALA A 196 3.53 -15.81 22.87
CA ALA A 196 2.09 -15.93 23.00
C ALA A 196 1.62 -15.11 24.22
N ASP A 197 0.61 -14.26 24.05
CA ASP A 197 -0.01 -13.52 25.14
C ASP A 197 -1.38 -14.16 25.48
N PRO A 198 -1.49 -14.85 26.62
CA PRO A 198 -2.76 -15.48 27.02
C PRO A 198 -3.78 -14.48 27.55
N HIS A 199 -3.37 -13.23 27.88
CA HIS A 199 -4.24 -12.19 28.45
C HIS A 199 -4.60 -11.10 27.45
N GLU A 200 -4.48 -11.37 26.18
CA GLU A 200 -4.74 -10.41 25.12
C GLU A 200 -6.21 -9.98 25.10
N GLU A 201 -6.46 -8.68 25.29
CA GLU A 201 -7.80 -8.11 25.17
C GLU A 201 -8.31 -8.23 23.73
N ARG A 202 -9.45 -8.90 23.57
CA ARG A 202 -10.13 -9.06 22.29
C ARG A 202 -10.93 -7.80 22.01
N SER A 203 -10.69 -7.15 20.88
CA SER A 203 -11.46 -5.97 20.50
C SER A 203 -12.89 -6.34 20.08
N SER A 204 -13.85 -5.47 20.42
CA SER A 204 -15.24 -5.61 19.97
C SER A 204 -15.46 -4.70 18.74
N PRO A 205 -15.63 -5.25 17.53
CA PRO A 205 -15.76 -4.47 16.30
C PRO A 205 -17.08 -3.68 16.19
N THR A 206 -18.09 -4.05 16.97
CA THR A 206 -19.47 -3.54 16.79
C THR A 206 -19.64 -2.05 17.16
N GLY A 207 -18.84 -1.53 18.10
CA GLY A 207 -18.91 -0.12 18.52
C GLY A 207 -18.32 0.82 17.46
N GLU A 208 -17.26 0.38 16.77
CA GLU A 208 -16.57 1.18 15.76
C GLU A 208 -17.40 1.33 14.47
N LEU A 209 -18.20 0.32 14.11
CA LEU A 209 -19.05 0.36 12.90
C LEU A 209 -20.09 1.48 12.93
N ARG A 210 -20.62 1.84 14.10
CA ARG A 210 -21.59 2.96 14.22
C ARG A 210 -20.97 4.32 13.88
N ALA A 211 -19.67 4.51 14.10
CA ALA A 211 -18.98 5.75 13.77
C ALA A 211 -18.91 5.99 12.25
N PHE A 212 -18.95 4.90 11.44
CA PHE A 212 -18.93 4.97 10.00
C PHE A 212 -20.21 5.50 9.34
N ASN A 213 -21.26 5.73 10.09
CA ASN A 213 -22.49 6.37 9.58
C ASN A 213 -22.40 7.91 9.49
N ARG A 214 -21.20 8.44 9.20
CA ARG A 214 -20.94 9.88 9.10
C ARG A 214 -20.40 10.24 7.72
N ALA A 215 -21.05 11.17 7.03
CA ALA A 215 -20.65 11.63 5.71
C ALA A 215 -19.18 12.10 5.59
N PRO A 216 -18.58 12.82 6.58
CA PRO A 216 -17.18 13.23 6.50
C PRO A 216 -16.19 12.07 6.33
N ILE A 217 -16.47 10.89 6.91
CA ILE A 217 -15.62 9.71 6.78
C ILE A 217 -15.64 9.20 5.34
N TRP A 218 -16.83 9.05 4.76
CA TRP A 218 -16.97 8.58 3.37
C TRP A 218 -16.40 9.55 2.35
N LEU A 219 -16.50 10.85 2.59
CA LEU A 219 -15.87 11.87 1.74
C LEU A 219 -14.34 11.80 1.83
N ALA A 220 -13.77 11.57 3.01
CA ALA A 220 -12.33 11.39 3.18
C ALA A 220 -11.84 10.11 2.49
N LEU A 221 -12.55 8.98 2.65
CA LEU A 221 -12.26 7.72 1.95
C LEU A 221 -12.39 7.87 0.44
N GLY A 222 -13.40 8.59 -0.05
CA GLY A 222 -13.60 8.88 -1.46
C GLY A 222 -12.45 9.72 -2.05
N MET A 223 -11.96 10.74 -1.31
CA MET A 223 -10.78 11.50 -1.72
C MET A 223 -9.54 10.60 -1.87
N GLY A 224 -9.36 9.62 -0.97
CA GLY A 224 -8.29 8.62 -1.08
C GLY A 224 -8.50 7.68 -2.27
N ALA A 225 -9.68 7.09 -2.40
CA ALA A 225 -9.99 6.09 -3.43
C ALA A 225 -9.94 6.66 -4.86
N ILE A 226 -10.42 7.88 -5.07
CA ILE A 226 -10.49 8.51 -6.40
C ILE A 226 -9.27 9.39 -6.64
N GLY A 227 -8.95 10.29 -5.69
CA GLY A 227 -7.88 11.27 -5.87
C GLY A 227 -6.49 10.66 -5.98
N PHE A 228 -6.27 9.49 -5.39
CA PHE A 228 -4.98 8.79 -5.42
C PHE A 228 -4.86 7.80 -6.60
N ALA A 229 -5.95 7.47 -7.29
CA ALA A 229 -5.96 6.52 -8.41
C ALA A 229 -5.05 6.97 -9.56
N GLY A 230 -4.87 8.28 -9.75
CA GLY A 230 -4.01 8.82 -10.79
C GLY A 230 -2.54 8.44 -10.66
N MET A 231 -2.02 8.39 -9.44
CA MET A 231 -0.65 7.92 -9.20
C MET A 231 -0.50 6.47 -9.66
N PHE A 232 -1.42 5.60 -9.28
CA PHE A 232 -1.38 4.19 -9.68
C PHE A 232 -1.62 3.99 -11.17
N CYS A 233 -2.44 4.84 -11.80
CA CYS A 233 -2.66 4.80 -13.25
C CYS A 233 -1.35 4.98 -14.02
N VAL A 234 -0.54 6.00 -13.66
CA VAL A 234 0.77 6.23 -14.29
C VAL A 234 1.81 5.22 -13.85
N PHE A 235 1.90 4.94 -12.54
CA PHE A 235 2.93 4.05 -11.99
C PHE A 235 2.82 2.62 -12.53
N SER A 236 1.61 2.09 -12.72
CA SER A 236 1.41 0.75 -13.25
C SER A 236 1.90 0.58 -14.69
N TYR A 237 1.77 1.62 -15.51
CA TYR A 237 2.21 1.62 -16.90
C TYR A 237 3.54 2.35 -17.12
N MET A 238 4.30 2.62 -16.06
CA MET A 238 5.58 3.31 -16.15
C MET A 238 6.60 2.50 -16.96
N ALA A 239 6.69 1.18 -16.74
CA ALA A 239 7.62 0.32 -17.47
C ALA A 239 7.31 0.30 -18.98
N PRO A 240 6.07 0.04 -19.45
CA PRO A 240 5.70 0.20 -20.85
C PRO A 240 5.97 1.60 -21.41
N THR A 241 5.68 2.66 -20.64
CA THR A 241 5.94 4.04 -21.08
C THR A 241 7.42 4.28 -21.33
N LEU A 242 8.31 3.81 -20.43
CA LEU A 242 9.76 3.89 -20.61
C LEU A 242 10.24 3.17 -21.87
N LEU A 243 9.70 1.99 -22.16
CA LEU A 243 10.11 1.19 -23.32
C LEU A 243 9.55 1.74 -24.63
N HIS A 244 8.27 2.11 -24.67
CA HIS A 244 7.57 2.42 -25.92
C HIS A 244 7.53 3.92 -26.27
N VAL A 245 7.55 4.81 -25.25
CA VAL A 245 7.49 6.27 -25.46
C VAL A 245 8.87 6.91 -25.27
N THR A 246 9.53 6.64 -24.14
CA THR A 246 10.87 7.19 -23.87
C THR A 246 11.93 6.46 -24.69
N GLN A 247 11.66 5.22 -25.13
CA GLN A 247 12.53 4.36 -25.95
C GLN A 247 13.88 4.08 -25.30
N VAL A 248 13.88 3.84 -23.99
CA VAL A 248 15.08 3.44 -23.24
C VAL A 248 15.13 1.93 -23.03
N GLY A 249 16.34 1.41 -22.82
CA GLY A 249 16.51 -0.02 -22.57
C GLY A 249 15.87 -0.48 -21.24
N PRO A 250 15.53 -1.79 -21.12
CA PRO A 250 14.85 -2.34 -19.92
C PRO A 250 15.62 -2.09 -18.61
N GLY A 251 16.95 -1.97 -18.66
CA GLY A 251 17.79 -1.70 -17.49
C GLY A 251 17.51 -0.39 -16.78
N TRP A 252 16.79 0.56 -17.42
CA TRP A 252 16.36 1.81 -16.79
C TRP A 252 15.12 1.65 -15.90
N ILE A 253 14.34 0.57 -16.04
CA ILE A 253 13.11 0.35 -15.26
C ILE A 253 13.41 0.23 -13.75
N PRO A 254 14.39 -0.58 -13.28
CA PRO A 254 14.73 -0.62 -11.86
C PRO A 254 15.17 0.74 -11.30
N MET A 255 15.93 1.52 -12.09
CA MET A 255 16.34 2.87 -11.70
C MET A 255 15.14 3.80 -11.55
N ALA A 256 14.21 3.78 -12.51
CA ALA A 256 12.97 4.56 -12.46
C ALA A 256 12.11 4.18 -11.23
N MET A 257 12.04 2.87 -10.89
CA MET A 257 11.39 2.39 -9.67
C MET A 257 12.05 2.94 -8.40
N ALA A 258 13.39 3.00 -8.35
CA ALA A 258 14.13 3.57 -7.23
C ALA A 258 13.88 5.08 -7.11
N VAL A 259 13.86 5.81 -8.23
CA VAL A 259 13.55 7.24 -8.28
C VAL A 259 12.13 7.52 -7.78
N PHE A 260 11.15 6.71 -8.19
CA PHE A 260 9.79 6.76 -7.65
C PHE A 260 9.78 6.54 -6.13
N GLY A 261 10.49 5.51 -5.66
CA GLY A 261 10.61 5.21 -4.23
C GLY A 261 11.23 6.35 -3.42
N ALA A 262 12.25 7.02 -3.95
CA ALA A 262 12.85 8.22 -3.35
C ALA A 262 11.80 9.35 -3.25
N GLY A 263 11.02 9.56 -4.30
CA GLY A 263 9.89 10.49 -4.29
C GLY A 263 8.87 10.16 -3.21
N CYS A 264 8.55 8.87 -3.02
CA CYS A 264 7.63 8.41 -1.96
C CYS A 264 8.12 8.76 -0.55
N ILE A 265 9.43 8.64 -0.28
CA ILE A 265 9.99 9.01 1.03
C ILE A 265 9.79 10.49 1.30
N VAL A 266 10.11 11.34 0.32
CA VAL A 266 9.93 12.79 0.42
C VAL A 266 8.45 13.13 0.57
N GLY A 267 7.58 12.54 -0.25
CA GLY A 267 6.15 12.77 -0.22
C GLY A 267 5.52 12.37 1.10
N ASN A 268 5.86 11.19 1.63
CA ASN A 268 5.33 10.72 2.91
C ASN A 268 5.67 11.66 4.07
N SER A 269 6.91 12.17 4.09
CA SER A 269 7.36 13.13 5.10
C SER A 269 6.69 14.50 4.92
N ALA A 270 6.58 14.96 3.67
CA ALA A 270 5.94 16.23 3.34
C ALA A 270 4.43 16.23 3.64
N GLY A 271 3.75 15.10 3.43
CA GLY A 271 2.31 14.98 3.65
C GLY A 271 1.91 15.21 5.10
N GLY A 272 2.61 14.58 6.05
CA GLY A 272 2.41 14.78 7.48
C GLY A 272 2.68 16.23 7.89
N TRP A 273 3.85 16.77 7.49
CA TRP A 273 4.25 18.14 7.80
C TRP A 273 3.26 19.19 7.23
N LEU A 274 2.77 18.96 6.01
CA LEU A 274 1.80 19.85 5.38
C LEU A 274 0.45 19.82 6.09
N PHE A 275 0.01 18.63 6.50
CA PHE A 275 -1.25 18.47 7.24
C PHE A 275 -1.19 19.13 8.63
N ASP A 276 -0.06 19.02 9.33
CA ASP A 276 0.12 19.67 10.63
C ASP A 276 -0.06 21.19 10.54
N ARG A 277 0.37 21.81 9.42
CA ARG A 277 0.28 23.26 9.20
C ARG A 277 -1.03 23.73 8.60
N LEU A 278 -1.57 22.99 7.63
CA LEU A 278 -2.69 23.44 6.80
C LEU A 278 -3.99 22.67 7.07
N ARG A 279 -3.94 21.62 7.90
CA ARG A 279 -5.07 20.74 8.20
C ARG A 279 -5.70 20.22 6.90
N LEU A 280 -7.03 20.19 6.79
CA LEU A 280 -7.73 19.69 5.61
C LEU A 280 -7.34 20.40 4.30
N ARG A 281 -6.89 21.68 4.34
CA ARG A 281 -6.39 22.38 3.14
C ARG A 281 -5.15 21.72 2.55
N ALA A 282 -4.35 21.00 3.34
CA ALA A 282 -3.22 20.23 2.84
C ALA A 282 -3.65 19.23 1.77
N VAL A 283 -4.78 18.56 1.95
CA VAL A 283 -5.34 17.60 0.99
C VAL A 283 -5.60 18.27 -0.37
N ALA A 284 -6.17 19.48 -0.37
CA ALA A 284 -6.38 20.23 -1.61
C ALA A 284 -5.07 20.59 -2.33
N TRP A 285 -4.06 21.05 -1.59
CA TRP A 285 -2.75 21.38 -2.16
C TRP A 285 -2.05 20.14 -2.73
N ILE A 286 -2.13 19.00 -2.04
CA ILE A 286 -1.56 17.74 -2.51
C ILE A 286 -2.30 17.26 -3.77
N LEU A 287 -3.63 17.32 -3.82
CA LEU A 287 -4.40 16.95 -5.00
C LEU A 287 -4.16 17.91 -6.18
N ALA A 288 -4.00 19.21 -5.93
CA ALA A 288 -3.63 20.17 -6.96
C ALA A 288 -2.21 19.90 -7.51
N TRP A 289 -1.25 19.63 -6.63
CA TRP A 289 0.09 19.17 -7.01
C TRP A 289 0.02 17.88 -7.83
N SER A 290 -0.76 16.88 -7.39
CA SER A 290 -0.96 15.63 -8.11
C SER A 290 -1.53 15.87 -9.51
N THR A 291 -2.53 16.76 -9.64
CA THR A 291 -3.09 17.12 -10.93
C THR A 291 -2.03 17.73 -11.86
N LEU A 292 -1.20 18.65 -11.35
CA LEU A 292 -0.13 19.27 -12.11
C LEU A 292 0.90 18.24 -12.60
N VAL A 293 1.39 17.40 -11.69
CA VAL A 293 2.37 16.34 -12.02
C VAL A 293 1.83 15.41 -13.09
N LEU A 294 0.57 14.99 -12.97
CA LEU A 294 -0.07 14.08 -13.91
C LEU A 294 -0.33 14.73 -15.28
N LEU A 295 -0.65 16.02 -15.34
CA LEU A 295 -0.78 16.76 -16.59
C LEU A 295 0.58 16.99 -17.30
N VAL A 296 1.65 17.16 -16.53
CA VAL A 296 3.02 17.34 -17.07
C VAL A 296 3.61 16.00 -17.54
N PHE A 297 3.23 14.88 -16.93
CA PHE A 297 3.82 13.56 -17.20
C PHE A 297 3.81 13.16 -18.69
N PRO A 298 2.72 13.34 -19.48
CA PRO A 298 2.71 13.02 -20.90
C PRO A 298 3.79 13.74 -21.70
N PHE A 299 4.09 14.99 -21.37
CA PHE A 299 5.13 15.77 -22.04
C PHE A 299 6.53 15.35 -21.60
N ALA A 300 6.69 15.01 -20.32
CA ALA A 300 7.96 14.55 -19.77
C ALA A 300 8.36 13.16 -20.27
N ALA A 301 7.39 12.34 -20.69
CA ALA A 301 7.60 10.93 -21.08
C ALA A 301 8.50 10.75 -22.33
N HIS A 302 8.71 11.79 -23.13
CA HIS A 302 9.45 11.70 -24.40
C HIS A 302 10.99 11.73 -24.25
N SER A 303 11.52 11.97 -23.05
CA SER A 303 12.97 12.00 -22.80
C SER A 303 13.30 11.43 -21.44
N LEU A 304 14.40 10.66 -21.37
CA LEU A 304 14.88 10.10 -20.10
C LEU A 304 15.15 11.20 -19.04
N TRP A 305 15.70 12.34 -19.46
CA TRP A 305 16.08 13.42 -18.55
C TRP A 305 14.89 14.20 -18.01
N SER A 306 13.75 14.20 -18.69
CA SER A 306 12.50 14.80 -18.21
C SER A 306 11.60 13.83 -17.48
N ILE A 307 11.58 12.54 -17.87
CA ILE A 307 10.72 11.55 -17.22
C ILE A 307 11.21 11.18 -15.82
N LEU A 308 12.53 11.14 -15.55
CA LEU A 308 13.05 10.81 -14.23
C LEU A 308 12.61 11.82 -13.14
N PRO A 309 12.75 13.14 -13.33
CA PRO A 309 12.16 14.11 -12.41
C PRO A 309 10.64 14.01 -12.29
N ALA A 310 9.93 13.70 -13.38
CA ALA A 310 8.48 13.50 -13.34
C ALA A 310 8.10 12.26 -12.53
N ILE A 311 8.86 11.16 -12.64
CA ILE A 311 8.68 9.95 -11.83
C ILE A 311 8.97 10.24 -10.34
N PHE A 312 9.99 11.03 -10.02
CA PHE A 312 10.23 11.47 -8.65
C PHE A 312 9.04 12.28 -8.12
N ALA A 313 8.56 13.26 -8.91
CA ALA A 313 7.39 14.06 -8.57
C ALA A 313 6.12 13.20 -8.40
N LEU A 314 5.94 12.18 -9.25
CA LEU A 314 4.86 11.19 -9.13
C LEU A 314 4.92 10.46 -7.77
N GLY A 315 6.11 10.04 -7.34
CA GLY A 315 6.30 9.44 -6.01
C GLY A 315 5.89 10.36 -4.86
N THR A 316 6.12 11.67 -4.99
CA THR A 316 5.74 12.63 -3.94
C THR A 316 4.23 12.72 -3.71
N MET A 317 3.40 12.28 -4.65
CA MET A 317 1.94 12.25 -4.51
C MET A 317 1.48 11.32 -3.35
N ILE A 318 2.33 10.41 -2.87
CA ILE A 318 2.08 9.59 -1.67
C ILE A 318 1.78 10.46 -0.43
N ALA A 319 2.13 11.74 -0.46
CA ALA A 319 1.82 12.73 0.57
C ALA A 319 0.33 12.75 0.98
N LEU A 320 -0.56 12.36 0.07
CA LEU A 320 -2.00 12.25 0.33
C LEU A 320 -2.30 11.22 1.43
N GLY A 321 -1.48 10.15 1.54
CA GLY A 321 -1.64 9.07 2.51
C GLY A 321 -1.67 9.55 3.96
N PRO A 322 -0.57 10.06 4.51
CA PRO A 322 -0.54 10.53 5.89
C PRO A 322 -1.50 11.70 6.15
N ALA A 323 -1.74 12.57 5.15
CA ALA A 323 -2.68 13.68 5.29
C ALA A 323 -4.12 13.18 5.49
N LEU A 324 -4.61 12.25 4.66
CA LEU A 324 -5.94 11.67 4.81
C LEU A 324 -6.04 10.74 6.02
N GLN A 325 -4.97 10.01 6.35
CA GLN A 325 -4.92 9.16 7.54
C GLN A 325 -5.19 9.99 8.79
N THR A 326 -4.49 11.12 8.95
CA THR A 326 -4.66 12.00 10.12
C THR A 326 -6.05 12.64 10.10
N HIS A 327 -6.52 13.11 8.94
CA HIS A 327 -7.87 13.68 8.83
C HIS A 327 -8.97 12.67 9.20
N LEU A 328 -8.86 11.43 8.74
CA LEU A 328 -9.79 10.36 9.09
C LEU A 328 -9.81 10.07 10.60
N MET A 329 -8.65 10.05 11.24
CA MET A 329 -8.55 9.86 12.67
C MET A 329 -9.21 11.02 13.46
N ASP A 330 -9.09 12.25 12.95
CA ASP A 330 -9.72 13.44 13.56
C ASP A 330 -11.26 13.38 13.47
N VAL A 331 -11.81 12.97 12.30
CA VAL A 331 -13.27 12.93 12.10
C VAL A 331 -13.94 11.65 12.62
N ALA A 332 -13.19 10.59 12.81
CA ALA A 332 -13.65 9.30 13.33
C ALA A 332 -13.43 9.15 14.84
N SER A 333 -13.71 10.20 15.62
CA SER A 333 -13.59 10.14 17.07
C SER A 333 -14.34 8.94 17.65
N GLY A 334 -13.60 8.04 18.34
CA GLY A 334 -14.13 6.78 18.89
C GLY A 334 -14.02 5.55 17.97
N ALA A 335 -13.50 5.68 16.73
CA ALA A 335 -13.28 4.57 15.79
C ALA A 335 -11.95 4.73 15.02
N GLN A 336 -10.90 5.13 15.70
CA GLN A 336 -9.62 5.46 15.06
C GLN A 336 -8.96 4.25 14.41
N THR A 337 -9.12 3.05 14.99
CA THR A 337 -8.55 1.81 14.43
C THR A 337 -9.20 1.44 13.11
N LEU A 338 -10.54 1.49 13.07
CA LEU A 338 -11.29 1.20 11.85
C LEU A 338 -11.05 2.29 10.77
N ALA A 339 -10.92 3.55 11.17
CA ALA A 339 -10.57 4.66 10.27
C ALA A 339 -9.20 4.44 9.62
N ALA A 340 -8.19 4.01 10.38
CA ALA A 340 -6.87 3.69 9.87
C ALA A 340 -6.90 2.53 8.87
N ALA A 341 -7.59 1.44 9.20
CA ALA A 341 -7.75 0.29 8.32
C ALA A 341 -8.49 0.67 7.03
N SER A 342 -9.54 1.50 7.13
CA SER A 342 -10.33 1.94 5.98
C SER A 342 -9.57 2.88 5.05
N ASN A 343 -8.63 3.67 5.58
CA ASN A 343 -7.73 4.47 4.75
C ASN A 343 -6.88 3.58 3.84
N HIS A 344 -6.30 2.51 4.37
CA HIS A 344 -5.58 1.52 3.57
C HIS A 344 -6.47 0.86 2.52
N ALA A 345 -7.71 0.53 2.86
CA ALA A 345 -8.66 -0.01 1.90
C ALA A 345 -8.98 1.02 0.78
N ALA A 346 -9.17 2.28 1.11
CA ALA A 346 -9.41 3.34 0.13
C ALA A 346 -8.24 3.50 -0.84
N PHE A 347 -6.99 3.46 -0.36
CA PHE A 347 -5.81 3.48 -1.23
C PHE A 347 -5.71 2.24 -2.11
N ASN A 348 -6.15 1.09 -1.64
CA ASN A 348 -6.20 -0.11 -2.46
C ASN A 348 -7.35 -0.08 -3.48
N VAL A 349 -8.46 0.61 -3.20
CA VAL A 349 -9.44 0.96 -4.24
C VAL A 349 -8.79 1.81 -5.33
N ALA A 350 -7.98 2.81 -4.97
CA ALA A 350 -7.22 3.62 -5.93
C ALA A 350 -6.22 2.77 -6.74
N ASN A 351 -5.52 1.83 -6.07
CA ASN A 351 -4.57 0.90 -6.69
C ASN A 351 -5.27 -0.11 -7.63
N ALA A 352 -6.52 -0.45 -7.38
CA ALA A 352 -7.33 -1.25 -8.32
C ALA A 352 -7.84 -0.41 -9.50
N LEU A 353 -8.33 0.80 -9.21
CA LEU A 353 -8.99 1.69 -10.17
C LEU A 353 -7.99 2.26 -11.18
N GLY A 354 -6.78 2.65 -10.73
CA GLY A 354 -5.77 3.28 -11.58
C GLY A 354 -5.36 2.42 -12.77
N PRO A 355 -4.83 1.19 -12.55
CA PRO A 355 -4.43 0.29 -13.64
C PRO A 355 -5.61 -0.09 -14.54
N TRP A 356 -6.80 -0.28 -13.97
CA TRP A 356 -8.01 -0.60 -14.73
C TRP A 356 -8.39 0.52 -15.69
N LEU A 357 -8.47 1.78 -15.22
CA LEU A 357 -8.79 2.94 -16.06
C LEU A 357 -7.74 3.18 -17.15
N GLY A 358 -6.43 3.11 -16.77
CA GLY A 358 -5.34 3.25 -17.73
C GLY A 358 -5.39 2.14 -18.78
N GLY A 359 -5.62 0.90 -18.33
CA GLY A 359 -5.74 -0.27 -19.20
C GLY A 359 -6.88 -0.17 -20.21
N LEU A 360 -8.04 0.33 -19.81
CA LEU A 360 -9.17 0.56 -20.70
C LEU A 360 -8.82 1.51 -21.86
N ALA A 361 -8.18 2.63 -21.55
CA ALA A 361 -7.80 3.61 -22.57
C ALA A 361 -6.70 3.08 -23.49
N ILE A 362 -5.70 2.39 -22.96
CA ILE A 362 -4.62 1.78 -23.76
C ILE A 362 -5.20 0.67 -24.66
N SER A 363 -6.11 -0.17 -24.14
CA SER A 363 -6.80 -1.19 -24.91
C SER A 363 -7.69 -0.61 -26.02
N ALA A 364 -8.19 0.64 -25.85
CA ALA A 364 -8.89 1.39 -26.88
C ALA A 364 -7.96 2.00 -27.95
N GLY A 365 -6.66 1.71 -27.91
CA GLY A 365 -5.67 2.19 -28.89
C GLY A 365 -5.03 3.53 -28.55
N MET A 366 -5.24 4.07 -27.34
CA MET A 366 -4.59 5.32 -26.94
C MET A 366 -3.12 5.08 -26.57
N ASN A 367 -2.31 6.12 -26.72
CA ASN A 367 -0.88 6.06 -26.36
C ASN A 367 -0.70 5.88 -24.84
N TRP A 368 0.40 5.29 -24.42
CA TRP A 368 0.79 5.07 -23.01
C TRP A 368 0.76 6.33 -22.15
N THR A 369 1.03 7.50 -22.75
CA THR A 369 0.98 8.81 -22.07
C THR A 369 -0.43 9.22 -21.63
N VAL A 370 -1.50 8.59 -22.18
CA VAL A 370 -2.90 8.86 -21.77
C VAL A 370 -3.13 8.64 -20.27
N THR A 371 -2.34 7.77 -19.65
CA THR A 371 -2.39 7.50 -18.21
C THR A 371 -2.22 8.76 -17.37
N GLY A 372 -1.42 9.73 -17.82
CA GLY A 372 -1.26 11.02 -17.18
C GLY A 372 -2.57 11.84 -17.19
N TYR A 373 -3.26 11.92 -18.33
CA TYR A 373 -4.53 12.67 -18.43
C TYR A 373 -5.66 12.00 -17.63
N ILE A 374 -5.77 10.67 -17.70
CA ILE A 374 -6.73 9.90 -16.89
C ILE A 374 -6.46 10.11 -15.41
N GLY A 375 -5.18 10.02 -15.04
CA GLY A 375 -4.76 10.26 -13.67
C GLY A 375 -5.10 11.67 -13.19
N ALA A 376 -4.87 12.69 -14.03
CA ALA A 376 -5.25 14.06 -13.70
C ALA A 376 -6.76 14.22 -13.49
N ALA A 377 -7.57 13.54 -14.31
CA ALA A 377 -9.02 13.54 -14.14
C ALA A 377 -9.44 12.94 -12.79
N THR A 378 -8.80 11.85 -12.34
CA THR A 378 -9.09 11.28 -11.01
C THR A 378 -8.62 12.20 -9.87
N ALA A 379 -7.48 12.88 -9.99
CA ALA A 379 -7.02 13.86 -9.01
C ALA A 379 -7.98 15.06 -8.92
N ILE A 380 -8.50 15.54 -10.05
CA ILE A 380 -9.57 16.57 -10.10
C ILE A 380 -10.84 16.03 -9.43
N GLY A 381 -11.24 14.78 -9.67
CA GLY A 381 -12.33 14.12 -8.96
C GLY A 381 -12.15 14.15 -7.43
N GLY A 382 -10.92 13.91 -6.96
CA GLY A 382 -10.54 14.10 -5.56
C GLY A 382 -10.71 15.54 -5.07
N LEU A 383 -10.35 16.54 -5.87
CA LEU A 383 -10.58 17.96 -5.56
C LEU A 383 -12.06 18.33 -5.47
N VAL A 384 -12.89 17.75 -6.32
CA VAL A 384 -14.36 17.95 -6.26
C VAL A 384 -14.91 17.38 -4.94
N LEU A 385 -14.47 16.17 -4.55
CA LEU A 385 -14.84 15.58 -3.25
C LEU A 385 -14.34 16.41 -2.08
N PHE A 386 -13.11 16.96 -2.18
CA PHE A 386 -12.61 17.90 -1.19
C PHE A 386 -13.49 19.14 -1.06
N ALA A 387 -13.86 19.76 -2.17
CA ALA A 387 -14.74 20.95 -2.16
C ALA A 387 -16.10 20.64 -1.51
N TRP A 388 -16.62 19.43 -1.73
CA TRP A 388 -17.84 18.98 -1.07
C TRP A 388 -17.63 18.78 0.44
N ALA A 389 -16.57 18.07 0.84
CA ALA A 389 -16.24 17.87 2.25
C ALA A 389 -16.05 19.20 3.00
N TRP A 390 -15.40 20.16 2.35
CA TRP A 390 -15.21 21.51 2.89
C TRP A 390 -16.52 22.26 3.12
N ARG A 391 -17.50 22.15 2.21
CA ARG A 391 -18.84 22.74 2.38
C ARG A 391 -19.61 22.10 3.51
N VAL A 392 -19.57 20.76 3.60
CA VAL A 392 -20.25 20.01 4.69
C VAL A 392 -19.70 20.42 6.06
N GLN A 393 -18.39 20.52 6.21
CA GLN A 393 -17.78 20.95 7.46
C GLN A 393 -18.17 22.38 7.87
N ARG A 394 -18.26 23.30 6.90
CA ARG A 394 -18.69 24.68 7.19
C ARG A 394 -20.16 24.81 7.57
N ALA A 395 -21.01 23.90 7.13
CA ALA A 395 -22.43 23.89 7.46
C ALA A 395 -22.72 23.33 8.86
N THR A 396 -21.75 22.63 9.47
CA THR A 396 -21.87 22.02 10.80
C THR A 396 -21.24 22.87 11.93
N HIS A 397 -20.58 23.96 11.57
CA HIS A 397 -20.04 25.01 12.48
C HIS A 397 -20.80 26.31 12.28
#